data_9abf3c388b87816dd35b61fc327dbcb0
#
_entry.id   9abf3c388b87816dd35b61fc327dbcb0
#
_cell.length_a   1.000
_cell.length_b   1.000
_cell.length_c   1.000
_cell.angle_alpha   90.00
_cell.angle_beta   90.00
_cell.angle_gamma   90.00
#
_symmetry.space_group_name_H-M   'P 1'
#
loop_
_entity.id
_entity.type
_entity.pdbx_description
1 polymer ?
#
loop_
_entity_poly.entity_id
_entity_poly.type
_entity_poly.pdbx_seq_one_letter_code
_entity_poly.pdbx_strand_id
1 'polypeptide(L)'
;MIIIDYRQRYDYLPTASASKRKKKPVWHHNSSSVLHLYNYAQEKRGNPSAQVEVYVHYFFRIITQSQYLVYLKFVTLPKTTARQSAYNMDATKNIYPVFDKMADRSAHEALLGQRGVMLWFTGLSGSGKTTLALALERELLRRGRLCRLLDGDNIRTGLNSNLGFSAEDRRENIRRIAEVGKLFVDTGIITIAAFISPTQAMRAMAEEIIGVEHFKEVYISTPLEVCEARDVKGLYARARRGEIPNFTGISAPFETPLHPALSLDTSRLDFSTCLQRLLDLACPPTAGPESNNKDA
;
A
#
# COMPACT_ATOMS: atom_id res chain seq x y z
N MET A 1 7.64 12.42 -12.98
CA MET A 1 6.42 12.11 -13.77
C MET A 1 6.91 11.51 -15.08
N ILE A 2 7.01 10.18 -15.14
CA ILE A 2 7.31 9.48 -16.40
C ILE A 2 5.96 9.02 -16.92
N ILE A 3 5.47 9.71 -17.93
CA ILE A 3 4.32 9.30 -18.73
C ILE A 3 4.86 8.23 -19.68
N ILE A 4 4.54 6.97 -19.46
CA ILE A 4 4.77 5.93 -20.45
C ILE A 4 3.72 6.13 -21.54
N ASP A 5 4.14 6.64 -22.69
CA ASP A 5 3.28 6.83 -23.85
C ASP A 5 2.94 5.46 -24.46
N TYR A 6 1.74 5.00 -24.20
CA TYR A 6 1.20 3.75 -24.76
C TYR A 6 0.77 3.87 -26.24
N ARG A 7 1.03 5.01 -26.93
CA ARG A 7 0.60 5.24 -28.30
C ARG A 7 1.36 4.44 -29.36
N GLN A 8 2.53 3.92 -29.04
CA GLN A 8 3.35 3.21 -30.05
C GLN A 8 2.96 1.75 -30.37
N ARG A 9 1.87 1.21 -29.82
CA ARG A 9 1.46 -0.19 -30.09
C ARG A 9 0.10 -0.38 -30.78
N TYR A 10 -0.60 0.69 -31.13
CA TYR A 10 -1.92 0.56 -31.78
C TYR A 10 -2.15 1.61 -32.86
N ASP A 11 -1.31 1.63 -33.88
CA ASP A 11 -1.66 2.22 -35.17
C ASP A 11 -2.40 1.12 -35.95
N TYR A 12 -3.72 1.22 -35.99
CA TYR A 12 -4.64 0.76 -37.04
C TYR A 12 -6.07 0.69 -36.45
N LEU A 13 -6.86 1.77 -36.64
CA LEU A 13 -8.30 1.67 -36.88
C LEU A 13 -8.85 3.03 -37.39
N PRO A 14 -9.74 3.02 -38.39
CA PRO A 14 -10.23 4.24 -39.05
C PRO A 14 -11.35 4.92 -38.26
N THR A 15 -11.42 6.25 -38.44
CA THR A 15 -12.43 7.17 -37.91
C THR A 15 -13.82 6.89 -38.48
N ALA A 16 -14.84 6.76 -37.65
CA ALA A 16 -16.24 6.80 -38.01
C ALA A 16 -16.99 7.87 -37.21
N SER A 17 -17.78 8.63 -37.93
CA SER A 17 -18.49 9.85 -37.58
C SER A 17 -19.66 9.66 -36.58
N ALA A 18 -19.97 10.76 -35.89
CA ALA A 18 -20.98 10.90 -34.86
C ALA A 18 -22.43 10.69 -35.33
N SER A 19 -23.23 10.01 -34.50
CA SER A 19 -24.67 10.19 -34.46
C SER A 19 -25.18 9.92 -33.04
N LYS A 20 -25.97 10.90 -32.53
CA LYS A 20 -26.53 10.94 -31.19
C LYS A 20 -27.67 9.93 -31.03
N ARG A 21 -27.58 8.98 -30.11
CA ARG A 21 -28.73 8.43 -29.37
C ARG A 21 -28.27 7.86 -28.03
N LYS A 22 -28.87 8.36 -26.92
CA LYS A 22 -28.66 7.84 -25.56
C LYS A 22 -29.28 6.44 -25.46
N LYS A 23 -28.46 5.39 -25.40
CA LYS A 23 -28.85 4.05 -24.93
C LYS A 23 -28.00 3.66 -23.74
N LYS A 24 -28.62 3.06 -22.71
CA LYS A 24 -27.89 2.49 -21.55
C LYS A 24 -26.91 1.44 -22.06
N PRO A 25 -25.66 1.41 -21.59
CA PRO A 25 -24.68 0.45 -22.06
C PRO A 25 -25.01 -0.97 -21.63
N VAL A 26 -25.17 -1.86 -22.59
CA VAL A 26 -25.15 -3.32 -22.38
C VAL A 26 -23.70 -3.74 -22.57
N TRP A 27 -23.10 -4.33 -21.52
CA TRP A 27 -21.69 -4.64 -21.48
C TRP A 27 -21.42 -6.01 -22.11
N HIS A 28 -20.83 -6.05 -23.30
CA HIS A 28 -20.26 -7.26 -23.89
C HIS A 28 -18.73 -7.28 -23.69
N HIS A 29 -18.21 -8.45 -23.37
CA HIS A 29 -16.80 -8.71 -23.11
C HIS A 29 -15.97 -8.55 -24.40
N ASN A 30 -15.30 -7.40 -24.59
CA ASN A 30 -14.24 -7.27 -25.58
C ASN A 30 -13.31 -6.07 -25.25
N SER A 31 -12.09 -6.09 -25.77
CA SER A 31 -11.01 -5.13 -25.51
C SER A 31 -11.34 -3.63 -25.76
N SER A 32 -12.43 -3.33 -26.45
CA SER A 32 -12.98 -1.97 -26.62
C SER A 32 -13.47 -1.32 -25.32
N SER A 33 -13.72 -2.10 -24.27
CA SER A 33 -14.22 -1.59 -22.98
C SER A 33 -13.19 -0.80 -22.17
N VAL A 34 -11.88 -0.97 -22.40
CA VAL A 34 -10.82 -0.22 -21.71
C VAL A 34 -10.74 1.21 -22.24
N LEU A 35 -10.86 1.36 -23.55
CA LEU A 35 -10.85 2.68 -24.20
C LEU A 35 -12.11 3.49 -23.79
N HIS A 36 -13.23 2.82 -23.63
CA HIS A 36 -14.48 3.44 -23.18
C HIS A 36 -14.39 3.94 -21.73
N LEU A 37 -13.76 3.18 -20.84
CA LEU A 37 -13.53 3.57 -19.44
C LEU A 37 -12.51 4.72 -19.32
N TYR A 38 -11.48 4.69 -20.15
CA TYR A 38 -10.49 5.77 -20.20
C TYR A 38 -11.13 7.09 -20.67
N ASN A 39 -11.95 7.05 -21.71
CA ASN A 39 -12.67 8.23 -22.22
C ASN A 39 -13.73 8.74 -21.23
N TYR A 40 -14.44 7.85 -20.55
CA TYR A 40 -15.37 8.20 -19.47
C TYR A 40 -14.65 8.87 -18.29
N ALA A 41 -13.48 8.39 -17.90
CA ALA A 41 -12.67 9.01 -16.85
C ALA A 41 -12.14 10.40 -17.23
N GLN A 42 -11.84 10.64 -18.52
CA GLN A 42 -11.45 11.94 -19.04
C GLN A 42 -12.63 12.93 -19.07
N GLU A 43 -13.82 12.46 -19.45
CA GLU A 43 -15.03 13.27 -19.53
C GLU A 43 -15.54 13.71 -18.14
N LYS A 44 -15.21 12.96 -17.09
CA LYS A 44 -15.57 13.24 -15.68
C LYS A 44 -14.45 13.87 -14.86
N ARG A 45 -13.41 14.44 -15.49
CA ARG A 45 -12.38 15.24 -14.81
C ARG A 45 -13.02 16.39 -14.04
N GLY A 46 -12.95 16.31 -12.71
CA GLY A 46 -13.55 17.31 -11.80
C GLY A 46 -14.62 16.75 -10.86
N ASN A 47 -15.05 15.50 -11.02
CA ASN A 47 -15.96 14.85 -10.08
C ASN A 47 -15.26 13.72 -9.31
N PRO A 48 -14.89 13.94 -8.02
CA PRO A 48 -14.17 12.95 -7.21
C PRO A 48 -14.88 11.61 -7.05
N SER A 49 -16.22 11.61 -7.06
CA SER A 49 -17.01 10.39 -6.91
C SER A 49 -16.93 9.48 -8.15
N ALA A 50 -16.86 10.07 -9.35
CA ALA A 50 -16.73 9.32 -10.59
C ALA A 50 -15.32 8.74 -10.80
N GLN A 51 -14.28 9.38 -10.25
CA GLN A 51 -12.92 8.84 -10.26
C GLN A 51 -12.79 7.58 -9.41
N VAL A 52 -13.47 7.52 -8.27
CA VAL A 52 -13.48 6.32 -7.40
C VAL A 52 -14.12 5.13 -8.12
N GLU A 53 -15.23 5.32 -8.85
CA GLU A 53 -15.86 4.25 -9.64
C GLU A 53 -14.93 3.69 -10.72
N VAL A 54 -14.16 4.55 -11.40
CA VAL A 54 -13.20 4.12 -12.44
C VAL A 54 -12.04 3.32 -11.83
N TYR A 55 -11.51 3.74 -10.68
CA TYR A 55 -10.43 3.02 -9.98
C TYR A 55 -10.92 1.67 -9.45
N VAL A 56 -12.13 1.59 -8.91
CA VAL A 56 -12.74 0.34 -8.47
C VAL A 56 -12.91 -0.63 -9.65
N HIS A 57 -13.41 -0.18 -10.78
CA HIS A 57 -13.55 -1.00 -11.99
C HIS A 57 -12.21 -1.46 -12.57
N TYR A 58 -11.16 -0.62 -12.53
CA TYR A 58 -9.82 -0.98 -12.98
C TYR A 58 -9.18 -2.02 -12.06
N PHE A 59 -9.35 -1.88 -10.75
CA PHE A 59 -8.90 -2.84 -9.75
C PHE A 59 -9.61 -4.20 -9.92
N PHE A 60 -10.90 -4.21 -10.14
CA PHE A 60 -11.66 -5.43 -10.43
C PHE A 60 -11.21 -6.13 -11.71
N ARG A 61 -10.82 -5.39 -12.74
CA ARG A 61 -10.42 -5.99 -14.02
C ARG A 61 -9.04 -6.62 -13.99
N ILE A 62 -8.12 -6.12 -13.17
CA ILE A 62 -6.81 -6.76 -12.93
C ILE A 62 -7.00 -8.11 -12.23
N ILE A 63 -7.95 -8.18 -11.30
CA ILE A 63 -8.28 -9.43 -10.58
C ILE A 63 -9.04 -10.42 -11.47
N THR A 64 -9.89 -9.98 -12.40
CA THR A 64 -10.67 -10.87 -13.27
C THR A 64 -9.90 -11.43 -14.47
N GLN A 65 -8.72 -10.91 -14.83
CA GLN A 65 -7.85 -11.56 -15.81
C GLN A 65 -7.21 -12.85 -15.29
N SER A 66 -7.20 -13.08 -13.98
CA SER A 66 -6.87 -14.37 -13.36
C SER A 66 -8.14 -15.06 -12.89
N GLN A 67 -8.96 -15.55 -13.78
CA GLN A 67 -10.10 -16.50 -13.68
C GLN A 67 -10.90 -16.64 -12.34
N TYR A 68 -10.80 -15.72 -11.36
CA TYR A 68 -11.46 -15.82 -10.07
C TYR A 68 -12.27 -14.57 -9.72
N LEU A 69 -13.57 -14.73 -9.64
CA LEU A 69 -14.55 -13.71 -9.24
C LEU A 69 -14.58 -13.62 -7.71
N VAL A 70 -13.98 -12.58 -7.12
CA VAL A 70 -14.23 -12.23 -5.72
C VAL A 70 -15.18 -11.05 -5.69
N TYR A 71 -16.40 -11.26 -5.20
CA TYR A 71 -17.39 -10.22 -4.99
C TYR A 71 -17.10 -9.46 -3.69
N LEU A 72 -16.60 -8.23 -3.78
CA LEU A 72 -16.56 -7.28 -2.67
C LEU A 72 -17.62 -6.19 -2.92
N LYS A 73 -18.71 -6.22 -2.17
CA LYS A 73 -19.64 -5.10 -2.07
C LYS A 73 -19.05 -4.03 -1.15
N PHE A 74 -18.58 -2.92 -1.71
CA PHE A 74 -18.24 -1.74 -0.92
C PHE A 74 -19.51 -0.96 -0.57
N VAL A 75 -19.72 -0.75 0.73
CA VAL A 75 -20.76 0.15 1.26
C VAL A 75 -20.19 1.56 1.21
N THR A 76 -20.84 2.44 0.46
CA THR A 76 -20.59 3.89 0.50
C THR A 76 -21.07 4.44 1.84
N LEU A 77 -20.13 4.95 2.64
CA LEU A 77 -20.48 5.64 3.88
C LEU A 77 -20.93 7.09 3.58
N PRO A 78 -22.01 7.57 4.18
CA PRO A 78 -22.45 8.95 4.03
C PRO A 78 -21.49 9.91 4.74
N LYS A 79 -21.28 11.11 4.16
CA LYS A 79 -20.54 12.21 4.79
C LYS A 79 -21.33 12.68 6.01
N THR A 80 -20.91 12.31 7.19
CA THR A 80 -21.41 12.90 8.44
C THR A 80 -20.37 13.85 9.02
N THR A 81 -20.84 15.07 9.27
CA THR A 81 -20.19 16.15 10.00
C THR A 81 -19.70 15.69 11.37
N ALA A 82 -18.51 16.15 11.72
CA ALA A 82 -17.78 15.83 12.94
C ALA A 82 -18.64 15.91 14.21
N ARG A 83 -18.78 14.78 14.88
CA ARG A 83 -18.85 14.67 16.33
C ARG A 83 -18.06 13.46 16.75
N GLN A 84 -17.08 13.66 17.64
CA GLN A 84 -16.43 12.59 18.38
C GLN A 84 -17.51 11.71 19.02
N SER A 85 -17.74 10.56 18.41
CA SER A 85 -18.59 9.53 18.97
C SER A 85 -17.68 8.66 19.85
N ALA A 86 -17.91 8.70 21.15
CA ALA A 86 -17.47 7.64 22.03
C ALA A 86 -17.79 6.30 21.37
N TYR A 87 -16.82 5.38 21.37
CA TYR A 87 -17.01 4.02 20.85
C TYR A 87 -18.19 3.39 21.60
N ASN A 88 -19.34 3.33 20.93
CA ASN A 88 -20.56 2.83 21.53
C ASN A 88 -20.44 1.29 21.55
N MET A 89 -20.26 0.71 22.73
CA MET A 89 -20.24 -0.74 22.93
C MET A 89 -21.54 -1.44 22.43
N ASP A 90 -22.59 -0.69 22.12
CA ASP A 90 -23.82 -1.18 21.55
C ASP A 90 -23.74 -1.45 20.01
N ALA A 91 -22.77 -0.88 19.31
CA ALA A 91 -22.60 -1.08 17.87
C ALA A 91 -22.18 -2.51 17.50
N THR A 92 -21.62 -3.27 18.43
CA THR A 92 -21.16 -4.65 18.20
C THR A 92 -22.25 -5.70 18.32
N LYS A 93 -23.40 -5.36 18.91
CA LYS A 93 -24.51 -6.33 19.14
C LYS A 93 -25.10 -6.92 17.86
N ASN A 94 -24.92 -6.24 16.72
CA ASN A 94 -25.44 -6.66 15.42
C ASN A 94 -24.35 -7.05 14.42
N ILE A 95 -23.13 -7.34 14.90
CA ILE A 95 -22.02 -7.78 14.06
C ILE A 95 -21.82 -9.29 14.26
N TYR A 96 -21.96 -10.04 13.17
CA TYR A 96 -21.83 -11.51 13.15
C TYR A 96 -20.63 -11.91 12.27
N PRO A 97 -19.39 -11.97 12.82
CA PRO A 97 -18.22 -12.37 12.06
C PRO A 97 -18.37 -13.79 11.49
N VAL A 98 -17.82 -14.00 10.28
CA VAL A 98 -17.85 -15.29 9.57
C VAL A 98 -16.45 -15.77 9.21
N PHE A 99 -15.43 -15.34 9.94
CA PHE A 99 -14.03 -15.68 9.67
C PHE A 99 -13.77 -17.18 9.60
N ASP A 100 -14.47 -17.96 10.42
CA ASP A 100 -14.43 -19.42 10.47
C ASP A 100 -14.97 -20.12 9.19
N LYS A 101 -15.71 -19.40 8.36
CA LYS A 101 -16.29 -19.89 7.10
C LYS A 101 -15.57 -19.38 5.85
N MET A 102 -14.61 -18.49 6.05
CA MET A 102 -13.81 -17.94 4.93
C MET A 102 -12.70 -18.92 4.55
N ALA A 103 -12.25 -18.83 3.28
CA ALA A 103 -11.02 -19.51 2.88
C ALA A 103 -9.85 -18.98 3.73
N ASP A 104 -9.02 -19.87 4.19
CA ASP A 104 -7.85 -19.52 4.97
C ASP A 104 -6.71 -18.93 4.09
N ARG A 105 -5.71 -18.38 4.74
CA ARG A 105 -4.55 -17.80 4.09
C ARG A 105 -3.79 -18.84 3.25
N SER A 106 -3.69 -20.08 3.73
CA SER A 106 -2.93 -21.13 3.04
C SER A 106 -3.48 -21.43 1.65
N ALA A 107 -4.80 -21.36 1.48
CA ALA A 107 -5.45 -21.52 0.17
C ALA A 107 -5.07 -20.39 -0.80
N HIS A 108 -5.02 -19.15 -0.32
CA HIS A 108 -4.60 -18.01 -1.12
C HIS A 108 -3.11 -18.06 -1.47
N GLU A 109 -2.26 -18.40 -0.49
CA GLU A 109 -0.81 -18.53 -0.69
C GLU A 109 -0.47 -19.67 -1.66
N ALA A 110 -1.15 -20.80 -1.57
CA ALA A 110 -0.99 -21.91 -2.52
C ALA A 110 -1.37 -21.50 -3.95
N LEU A 111 -2.47 -20.73 -4.12
CA LEU A 111 -2.88 -20.22 -5.42
C LEU A 111 -1.86 -19.26 -6.02
N LEU A 112 -1.28 -18.38 -5.20
CA LEU A 112 -0.32 -17.37 -5.64
C LEU A 112 1.12 -17.89 -5.73
N GLY A 113 1.43 -19.05 -5.17
CA GLY A 113 2.79 -19.59 -5.08
C GLY A 113 3.73 -18.67 -4.29
N GLN A 114 3.20 -17.94 -3.31
CA GLN A 114 3.94 -17.03 -2.46
C GLN A 114 3.29 -16.87 -1.08
N ARG A 115 4.04 -16.42 -0.08
CA ARG A 115 3.53 -16.12 1.25
C ARG A 115 3.19 -14.63 1.39
N GLY A 116 2.08 -14.36 2.08
CA GLY A 116 1.71 -13.01 2.49
C GLY A 116 2.61 -12.52 3.63
N VAL A 117 3.22 -11.37 3.45
CA VAL A 117 4.09 -10.74 4.45
C VAL A 117 3.96 -9.21 4.37
N MET A 118 4.02 -8.56 5.53
CA MET A 118 4.09 -7.11 5.65
C MET A 118 5.53 -6.67 5.90
N LEU A 119 6.12 -5.92 4.99
CA LEU A 119 7.34 -5.17 5.23
C LEU A 119 6.98 -3.75 5.66
N TRP A 120 7.12 -3.48 6.94
CA TRP A 120 6.76 -2.20 7.55
C TRP A 120 7.98 -1.28 7.65
N PHE A 121 8.12 -0.38 6.67
CA PHE A 121 9.21 0.59 6.64
C PHE A 121 8.92 1.73 7.61
N THR A 122 9.82 1.97 8.54
CA THR A 122 9.83 3.09 9.48
C THR A 122 11.12 3.90 9.37
N GLY A 123 11.11 5.15 9.80
CA GLY A 123 12.27 6.05 9.76
C GLY A 123 11.87 7.50 9.47
N LEU A 124 12.81 8.42 9.57
CA LEU A 124 12.62 9.85 9.41
C LEU A 124 12.19 10.25 7.98
N SER A 125 11.59 11.42 7.83
CA SER A 125 11.39 12.03 6.51
C SER A 125 12.74 12.15 5.79
N GLY A 126 12.82 11.93 4.48
CA GLY A 126 14.09 12.00 3.75
C GLY A 126 15.06 10.81 3.96
N SER A 127 14.72 9.82 4.80
CA SER A 127 15.61 8.66 5.04
C SER A 127 15.73 7.68 3.85
N GLY A 128 14.87 7.78 2.84
CA GLY A 128 14.91 6.89 1.67
C GLY A 128 13.81 5.82 1.62
N LYS A 129 12.87 5.79 2.57
CA LYS A 129 11.78 4.79 2.64
C LYS A 129 11.03 4.61 1.31
N THR A 130 10.44 5.68 0.79
CA THR A 130 9.64 5.64 -0.45
C THR A 130 10.48 5.20 -1.65
N THR A 131 11.74 5.64 -1.73
CA THR A 131 12.67 5.28 -2.82
C THR A 131 12.94 3.78 -2.83
N LEU A 132 13.28 3.21 -1.67
CA LEU A 132 13.53 1.77 -1.52
C LEU A 132 12.25 0.96 -1.69
N ALA A 133 11.12 1.43 -1.15
CA ALA A 133 9.83 0.76 -1.28
C ALA A 133 9.35 0.65 -2.74
N LEU A 134 9.50 1.73 -3.52
CA LEU A 134 9.18 1.73 -4.97
C LEU A 134 10.10 0.78 -5.76
N ALA A 135 11.38 0.74 -5.42
CA ALA A 135 12.32 -0.17 -6.08
C ALA A 135 12.01 -1.63 -5.74
N LEU A 136 11.71 -1.92 -4.48
CA LEU A 136 11.32 -3.24 -4.03
C LEU A 136 10.03 -3.71 -4.73
N GLU A 137 8.99 -2.86 -4.79
CA GLU A 137 7.75 -3.18 -5.50
C GLU A 137 8.01 -3.54 -6.96
N ARG A 138 8.80 -2.73 -7.69
CA ARG A 138 9.13 -2.97 -9.10
C ARG A 138 9.88 -4.29 -9.28
N GLU A 139 10.84 -4.58 -8.42
CA GLU A 139 11.66 -5.78 -8.54
C GLU A 139 10.88 -7.05 -8.18
N LEU A 140 10.00 -6.99 -7.17
CA LEU A 140 9.09 -8.09 -6.83
C LEU A 140 8.16 -8.40 -8.00
N LEU A 141 7.53 -7.39 -8.60
CA LEU A 141 6.67 -7.56 -9.78
C LEU A 141 7.45 -8.13 -10.97
N ARG A 142 8.69 -7.68 -11.22
CA ARG A 142 9.55 -8.24 -12.26
C ARG A 142 9.88 -9.73 -12.03
N ARG A 143 9.96 -10.16 -10.77
CA ARG A 143 10.12 -11.56 -10.37
C ARG A 143 8.81 -12.35 -10.34
N GLY A 144 7.71 -11.80 -10.83
CA GLY A 144 6.40 -12.46 -10.85
C GLY A 144 5.74 -12.56 -9.47
N ARG A 145 6.17 -11.77 -8.48
CA ARG A 145 5.58 -11.72 -7.14
C ARG A 145 4.51 -10.64 -7.06
N LEU A 146 3.32 -11.02 -6.62
CA LEU A 146 2.24 -10.07 -6.38
C LEU A 146 2.53 -9.27 -5.11
N CYS A 147 2.67 -7.96 -5.26
CA CYS A 147 2.95 -7.08 -4.14
C CYS A 147 2.15 -5.78 -4.22
N ARG A 148 2.04 -5.07 -3.10
CA ARG A 148 1.37 -3.77 -3.02
C ARG A 148 2.12 -2.83 -2.09
N LEU A 149 2.42 -1.62 -2.61
CA LEU A 149 2.96 -0.52 -1.83
C LEU A 149 1.83 0.34 -1.25
N LEU A 150 1.88 0.57 0.05
CA LEU A 150 1.09 1.53 0.82
C LEU A 150 2.03 2.66 1.24
N ASP A 151 2.03 3.76 0.49
CA ASP A 151 2.87 4.93 0.80
C ASP A 151 2.07 5.98 1.57
N GLY A 152 2.72 6.62 2.55
CA GLY A 152 2.08 7.53 3.50
C GLY A 152 1.40 8.73 2.86
N ASP A 153 2.00 9.33 1.82
CA ASP A 153 1.43 10.48 1.15
C ASP A 153 0.24 10.04 0.27
N ASN A 154 0.38 8.92 -0.46
CA ASN A 154 -0.69 8.39 -1.31
C ASN A 154 -1.94 8.01 -0.51
N ILE A 155 -1.77 7.35 0.63
CA ILE A 155 -2.90 6.93 1.48
C ILE A 155 -3.67 8.14 2.03
N ARG A 156 -2.99 9.25 2.30
CA ARG A 156 -3.62 10.49 2.76
C ARG A 156 -4.40 11.24 1.68
N THR A 157 -4.24 10.91 0.41
CA THR A 157 -5.09 11.46 -0.66
C THR A 157 -6.43 10.73 -0.82
N GLY A 158 -6.59 9.56 -0.21
CA GLY A 158 -7.77 8.71 -0.32
C GLY A 158 -8.25 8.20 1.03
N LEU A 159 -7.85 6.99 1.42
CA LEU A 159 -8.33 6.26 2.60
C LEU A 159 -8.27 7.10 3.89
N ASN A 160 -7.21 7.87 4.08
CA ASN A 160 -6.95 8.68 5.27
C ASN A 160 -7.02 10.20 5.00
N SER A 161 -7.77 10.63 3.96
CA SER A 161 -7.90 12.04 3.59
C SER A 161 -8.57 12.92 4.66
N ASN A 162 -9.29 12.30 5.58
CA ASN A 162 -9.93 12.98 6.72
C ASN A 162 -9.04 13.11 7.96
N LEU A 163 -7.80 12.57 7.93
CA LEU A 163 -6.89 12.61 9.07
C LEU A 163 -5.83 13.70 8.89
N GLY A 164 -5.57 14.45 9.98
CA GLY A 164 -4.50 15.43 10.10
C GLY A 164 -3.19 14.83 10.59
N PHE A 165 -2.44 15.64 11.38
CA PHE A 165 -1.13 15.28 11.92
C PHE A 165 -1.05 15.37 13.45
N SER A 166 -2.21 15.40 14.14
CA SER A 166 -2.25 15.23 15.59
C SER A 166 -1.73 13.86 16.00
N ALA A 167 -1.46 13.64 17.28
CA ALA A 167 -1.02 12.34 17.78
C ALA A 167 -2.09 11.26 17.53
N GLU A 168 -3.35 11.63 17.74
CA GLU A 168 -4.53 10.78 17.52
C GLU A 168 -4.69 10.42 16.05
N ASP A 169 -4.61 11.42 15.15
CA ASP A 169 -4.71 11.19 13.70
C ASP A 169 -3.57 10.32 13.18
N ARG A 170 -2.35 10.51 13.69
CA ARG A 170 -1.21 9.66 13.32
C ARG A 170 -1.43 8.22 13.78
N ARG A 171 -1.93 8.01 15.01
CA ARG A 171 -2.25 6.69 15.52
C ARG A 171 -3.34 6.01 14.70
N GLU A 172 -4.43 6.72 14.41
CA GLU A 172 -5.54 6.22 13.58
C GLU A 172 -5.09 5.94 12.14
N ASN A 173 -4.22 6.78 11.57
CA ASN A 173 -3.61 6.52 10.27
C ASN A 173 -2.87 5.18 10.25
N ILE A 174 -2.02 4.91 11.25
CA ILE A 174 -1.28 3.65 11.35
C ILE A 174 -2.24 2.47 11.56
N ARG A 175 -3.25 2.61 12.43
CA ARG A 175 -4.25 1.57 12.66
C ARG A 175 -4.96 1.16 11.37
N ARG A 176 -5.47 2.13 10.60
CA ARG A 176 -6.16 1.85 9.33
C ARG A 176 -5.25 1.15 8.31
N ILE A 177 -3.99 1.57 8.24
CA ILE A 177 -3.03 0.93 7.34
C ILE A 177 -2.72 -0.49 7.76
N ALA A 178 -2.60 -0.76 9.07
CA ALA A 178 -2.40 -2.11 9.58
C ALA A 178 -3.59 -3.03 9.25
N GLU A 179 -4.84 -2.55 9.40
CA GLU A 179 -6.04 -3.30 9.02
C GLU A 179 -6.07 -3.63 7.50
N VAL A 180 -5.80 -2.64 6.66
CA VAL A 180 -5.72 -2.85 5.20
C VAL A 180 -4.58 -3.80 4.85
N GLY A 181 -3.42 -3.62 5.49
CA GLY A 181 -2.27 -4.48 5.30
C GLY A 181 -2.54 -5.92 5.71
N LYS A 182 -3.25 -6.13 6.83
CA LYS A 182 -3.70 -7.46 7.25
C LYS A 182 -4.55 -8.14 6.16
N LEU A 183 -5.51 -7.43 5.57
CA LEU A 183 -6.34 -7.99 4.49
C LEU A 183 -5.51 -8.44 3.29
N PHE A 184 -4.47 -7.68 2.90
CA PHE A 184 -3.56 -8.07 1.83
C PHE A 184 -2.70 -9.27 2.21
N VAL A 185 -2.15 -9.28 3.42
CA VAL A 185 -1.33 -10.39 3.94
C VAL A 185 -2.17 -11.68 4.03
N ASP A 186 -3.41 -11.59 4.50
CA ASP A 186 -4.33 -12.73 4.59
C ASP A 186 -4.72 -13.30 3.22
N THR A 187 -4.55 -12.52 2.14
CA THR A 187 -4.71 -12.98 0.75
C THR A 187 -3.40 -13.39 0.07
N GLY A 188 -2.31 -13.56 0.82
CA GLY A 188 -1.02 -14.00 0.28
C GLY A 188 -0.22 -12.91 -0.46
N ILE A 189 -0.59 -11.63 -0.31
CA ILE A 189 0.06 -10.51 -1.00
C ILE A 189 1.24 -9.99 -0.16
N ILE A 190 2.41 -9.83 -0.79
CA ILE A 190 3.54 -9.12 -0.19
C ILE A 190 3.19 -7.64 -0.10
N THR A 191 3.06 -7.12 1.11
CA THR A 191 2.64 -5.73 1.33
C THR A 191 3.80 -4.91 1.86
N ILE A 192 4.04 -3.75 1.25
CA ILE A 192 5.10 -2.82 1.65
C ILE A 192 4.43 -1.58 2.20
N ALA A 193 4.62 -1.27 3.47
CA ALA A 193 4.10 -0.07 4.11
C ALA A 193 5.24 0.92 4.34
N ALA A 194 5.17 2.15 3.81
CA ALA A 194 6.21 3.17 3.93
C ALA A 194 5.69 4.39 4.71
N PHE A 195 5.89 4.37 6.05
CA PHE A 195 5.40 5.39 6.97
C PHE A 195 6.49 5.81 7.95
N ILE A 196 6.39 7.01 8.52
CA ILE A 196 7.30 7.43 9.61
C ILE A 196 7.07 6.54 10.83
N SER A 197 5.82 6.30 11.23
CA SER A 197 5.41 5.51 12.41
C SER A 197 6.32 5.76 13.63
N PRO A 198 6.30 7.00 14.20
CA PRO A 198 7.41 7.51 15.01
C PRO A 198 7.55 6.87 16.38
N THR A 199 6.51 6.23 16.92
CA THR A 199 6.54 5.66 18.28
C THR A 199 6.50 4.13 18.27
N GLN A 200 7.12 3.51 19.27
CA GLN A 200 7.08 2.06 19.46
C GLN A 200 5.64 1.56 19.60
N ALA A 201 4.81 2.30 20.36
CA ALA A 201 3.41 1.95 20.55
C ALA A 201 2.61 1.86 19.23
N MET A 202 2.87 2.76 18.27
CA MET A 202 2.24 2.71 16.94
C MET A 202 2.68 1.49 16.14
N ARG A 203 3.96 1.14 16.20
CA ARG A 203 4.51 -0.01 15.47
C ARG A 203 4.08 -1.33 16.09
N ALA A 204 4.08 -1.42 17.43
CA ALA A 204 3.56 -2.57 18.16
C ALA A 204 2.06 -2.82 17.89
N MET A 205 1.25 -1.75 17.83
CA MET A 205 -0.15 -1.86 17.43
C MET A 205 -0.30 -2.41 16.00
N ALA A 206 0.53 -1.95 15.06
CA ALA A 206 0.49 -2.47 13.70
C ALA A 206 0.89 -3.95 13.63
N GLU A 207 1.92 -4.35 14.37
CA GLU A 207 2.36 -5.73 14.50
C GLU A 207 1.27 -6.62 15.11
N GLU A 208 0.60 -6.17 16.17
CA GLU A 208 -0.50 -6.88 16.81
C GLU A 208 -1.67 -7.12 15.84
N ILE A 209 -2.05 -6.10 15.06
CA ILE A 209 -3.14 -6.20 14.07
C ILE A 209 -2.79 -7.20 12.95
N ILE A 210 -1.57 -7.15 12.43
CA ILE A 210 -1.14 -7.97 11.28
C ILE A 210 -0.76 -9.39 11.70
N GLY A 211 -0.21 -9.54 12.90
CA GLY A 211 0.35 -10.77 13.44
C GLY A 211 1.87 -10.82 13.32
N VAL A 212 2.54 -11.15 14.43
CA VAL A 212 4.01 -11.12 14.61
C VAL A 212 4.76 -11.90 13.53
N GLU A 213 4.25 -13.07 13.15
CA GLU A 213 4.85 -13.96 12.14
C GLU A 213 4.87 -13.36 10.74
N HIS A 214 3.91 -12.47 10.44
CA HIS A 214 3.74 -11.86 9.13
C HIS A 214 4.24 -10.42 9.07
N PHE A 215 4.58 -9.82 10.21
CA PHE A 215 5.07 -8.45 10.32
C PHE A 215 6.62 -8.44 10.34
N LYS A 216 7.23 -7.69 9.41
CA LYS A 216 8.67 -7.49 9.33
C LYS A 216 8.97 -6.01 9.41
N GLU A 217 9.36 -5.52 10.59
CA GLU A 217 9.76 -4.14 10.78
C GLU A 217 11.09 -3.87 10.07
N VAL A 218 11.09 -2.90 9.15
CA VAL A 218 12.28 -2.44 8.41
C VAL A 218 12.58 -1.01 8.82
N TYR A 219 13.67 -0.84 9.56
CA TYR A 219 14.13 0.46 10.01
C TYR A 219 15.11 1.07 9.00
N ILE A 220 14.69 2.18 8.37
CA ILE A 220 15.60 2.99 7.54
C ILE A 220 16.31 3.98 8.46
N SER A 221 17.48 3.56 8.96
CA SER A 221 18.22 4.16 10.09
C SER A 221 19.12 5.33 9.70
N THR A 222 18.86 5.95 8.55
CA THR A 222 19.60 7.11 8.07
C THR A 222 19.59 8.24 9.12
N PRO A 223 20.77 8.77 9.51
CA PRO A 223 20.89 9.82 10.53
C PRO A 223 20.07 11.07 10.20
N LEU A 224 19.64 11.78 11.25
CA LEU A 224 18.82 12.99 11.12
C LEU A 224 19.52 14.06 10.27
N GLU A 225 20.80 14.27 10.50
CA GLU A 225 21.62 15.27 9.80
C GLU A 225 21.65 15.02 8.30
N VAL A 226 21.72 13.74 7.90
CA VAL A 226 21.68 13.33 6.49
C VAL A 226 20.27 13.52 5.91
N CYS A 227 19.24 13.17 6.67
CA CYS A 227 17.84 13.38 6.25
C CYS A 227 17.54 14.87 6.05
N GLU A 228 18.00 15.72 6.97
CA GLU A 228 17.85 17.17 6.94
C GLU A 228 18.66 17.79 5.79
N ALA A 229 19.89 17.35 5.56
CA ALA A 229 20.70 17.81 4.43
C ALA A 229 20.07 17.44 3.06
N ARG A 230 19.39 16.32 2.97
CA ARG A 230 18.67 15.91 1.76
C ARG A 230 17.43 16.76 1.52
N ASP A 231 16.66 17.02 2.56
CA ASP A 231 15.37 17.76 2.63
C ASP A 231 14.57 17.83 1.30
N VAL A 232 14.39 16.69 0.65
CA VAL A 232 13.84 16.55 -0.71
C VAL A 232 12.49 17.26 -0.90
N LYS A 233 11.73 17.43 0.20
CA LYS A 233 10.40 18.05 0.20
C LYS A 233 10.39 19.46 0.82
N GLY A 234 11.53 19.99 1.25
CA GLY A 234 11.65 21.26 1.97
C GLY A 234 10.97 21.28 3.34
N LEU A 235 10.68 20.10 3.92
CA LEU A 235 9.93 19.99 5.16
C LEU A 235 10.79 20.31 6.39
N TYR A 236 12.08 19.97 6.38
CA TYR A 236 12.99 20.28 7.47
C TYR A 236 13.22 21.79 7.59
N ALA A 237 13.49 22.45 6.46
CA ALA A 237 13.63 23.90 6.44
C ALA A 237 12.39 24.61 6.97
N ARG A 238 11.20 24.15 6.62
CA ARG A 238 9.92 24.69 7.13
C ARG A 238 9.72 24.39 8.62
N ALA A 239 10.07 23.18 9.07
CA ALA A 239 9.97 22.81 10.47
C ALA A 239 10.92 23.64 11.36
N ARG A 240 12.15 23.90 10.89
CA ARG A 240 13.13 24.76 11.59
C ARG A 240 12.65 26.21 11.69
N ARG A 241 11.87 26.72 10.72
CA ARG A 241 11.22 28.04 10.80
C ARG A 241 9.95 28.04 11.65
N GLY A 242 9.56 26.90 12.23
CA GLY A 242 8.33 26.80 13.05
C GLY A 242 7.03 26.73 12.25
N GLU A 243 7.08 26.59 10.93
CA GLU A 243 5.91 26.55 10.05
C GLU A 243 5.17 25.20 10.14
N ILE A 244 5.84 24.15 10.61
CA ILE A 244 5.28 22.80 10.74
C ILE A 244 5.39 22.37 12.20
N PRO A 245 4.29 22.38 12.97
CA PRO A 245 4.30 21.93 14.36
C PRO A 245 4.43 20.40 14.41
N ASN A 246 5.00 19.87 15.49
CA ASN A 246 5.10 18.44 15.77
C ASN A 246 5.79 17.64 14.63
N PHE A 247 6.83 18.22 14.02
CA PHE A 247 7.58 17.55 12.97
C PHE A 247 8.56 16.53 13.58
N THR A 248 8.40 15.27 13.19
CA THR A 248 9.21 14.15 13.70
C THR A 248 10.69 14.34 13.40
N GLY A 249 11.52 14.25 14.43
CA GLY A 249 12.97 14.47 14.37
C GLY A 249 13.40 15.90 14.65
N ILE A 250 12.49 16.89 14.68
CA ILE A 250 12.78 18.30 15.03
C ILE A 250 12.03 18.71 16.28
N SER A 251 10.71 18.80 16.21
CA SER A 251 9.85 19.25 17.34
C SER A 251 9.01 18.11 17.95
N ALA A 252 9.08 16.92 17.38
CA ALA A 252 8.50 15.69 17.91
C ALA A 252 9.53 14.54 17.86
N PRO A 253 9.52 13.63 18.84
CA PRO A 253 10.48 12.54 18.91
C PRO A 253 10.25 11.50 17.82
N PHE A 254 11.33 10.77 17.50
CA PHE A 254 11.29 9.48 16.79
C PHE A 254 11.91 8.43 17.71
N GLU A 255 11.14 7.42 18.07
CA GLU A 255 11.61 6.31 18.88
C GLU A 255 12.21 5.23 17.99
N THR A 256 13.52 5.03 18.10
CA THR A 256 14.23 4.01 17.34
C THR A 256 13.66 2.61 17.61
N PRO A 257 13.42 1.81 16.58
CA PRO A 257 13.04 0.40 16.75
C PRO A 257 14.05 -0.38 17.58
N LEU A 258 13.57 -1.21 18.52
CA LEU A 258 14.43 -1.99 19.41
C LEU A 258 14.97 -3.25 18.71
N HIS A 259 14.11 -3.95 17.98
CA HIS A 259 14.42 -5.24 17.36
C HIS A 259 13.84 -5.31 15.93
N PRO A 260 14.26 -4.43 15.02
CA PRO A 260 13.76 -4.47 13.65
C PRO A 260 14.25 -5.74 12.95
N ALA A 261 13.43 -6.32 12.09
CA ALA A 261 13.83 -7.47 11.26
C ALA A 261 14.96 -7.11 10.30
N LEU A 262 15.07 -5.83 9.91
CA LEU A 262 16.15 -5.31 9.09
C LEU A 262 16.39 -3.84 9.40
N SER A 263 17.67 -3.45 9.50
CA SER A 263 18.08 -2.04 9.62
C SER A 263 18.96 -1.65 8.44
N LEU A 264 18.65 -0.52 7.79
CA LEU A 264 19.33 -0.02 6.59
C LEU A 264 19.67 1.46 6.75
N ASP A 265 20.97 1.77 6.81
CA ASP A 265 21.46 3.14 6.75
C ASP A 265 21.79 3.50 5.30
N THR A 266 20.92 4.30 4.66
CA THR A 266 21.09 4.72 3.25
C THR A 266 22.17 5.79 3.06
N SER A 267 22.85 6.22 4.12
CA SER A 267 24.03 7.07 4.02
C SER A 267 25.34 6.27 3.90
N ARG A 268 25.31 4.98 4.32
CA ARG A 268 26.47 4.10 4.35
C ARG A 268 26.37 2.93 3.37
N LEU A 269 25.16 2.44 3.14
CA LEU A 269 24.90 1.33 2.23
C LEU A 269 24.53 1.86 0.86
N ASP A 270 25.08 1.25 -0.18
CA ASP A 270 24.65 1.52 -1.55
C ASP A 270 23.21 1.01 -1.79
N PHE A 271 22.59 1.55 -2.82
CA PHE A 271 21.21 1.26 -3.15
C PHE A 271 20.97 -0.21 -3.50
N SER A 272 21.88 -0.84 -4.22
CA SER A 272 21.77 -2.23 -4.65
C SER A 272 21.84 -3.19 -3.47
N THR A 273 22.73 -2.94 -2.53
CA THR A 273 22.83 -3.70 -1.28
C THR A 273 21.57 -3.56 -0.42
N CYS A 274 21.03 -2.35 -0.30
CA CYS A 274 19.76 -2.14 0.41
C CYS A 274 18.61 -2.92 -0.24
N LEU A 275 18.48 -2.83 -1.56
CA LEU A 275 17.43 -3.52 -2.30
C LEU A 275 17.56 -5.04 -2.20
N GLN A 276 18.76 -5.58 -2.31
CA GLN A 276 18.99 -7.03 -2.20
C GLN A 276 18.57 -7.56 -0.81
N ARG A 277 18.97 -6.90 0.28
CA ARG A 277 18.56 -7.27 1.63
C ARG A 277 17.05 -7.24 1.84
N LEU A 278 16.36 -6.28 1.21
CA LEU A 278 14.90 -6.18 1.24
C LEU A 278 14.24 -7.33 0.48
N LEU A 279 14.81 -7.73 -0.66
CA LEU A 279 14.32 -8.86 -1.45
C LEU A 279 14.48 -10.18 -0.69
N ASP A 280 15.62 -10.37 -0.03
CA ASP A 280 15.90 -11.56 0.79
C ASP A 280 14.93 -11.65 1.98
N LEU A 281 14.55 -10.50 2.57
CA LEU A 281 13.55 -10.45 3.63
C LEU A 281 12.13 -10.72 3.12
N ALA A 282 11.78 -10.18 1.93
CA ALA A 282 10.45 -10.34 1.34
C ALA A 282 10.21 -11.75 0.80
N CYS A 283 11.25 -12.35 0.22
CA CYS A 283 11.23 -13.67 -0.40
C CYS A 283 12.48 -14.45 0.04
N PRO A 284 12.51 -14.96 1.30
CA PRO A 284 13.63 -15.76 1.73
C PRO A 284 13.83 -16.92 0.76
N PRO A 285 15.07 -17.25 0.40
CA PRO A 285 15.35 -18.40 -0.43
C PRO A 285 14.70 -19.62 0.21
N THR A 286 13.88 -20.33 -0.56
CA THR A 286 13.34 -21.62 -0.10
C THR A 286 14.54 -22.50 0.20
N ALA A 287 14.64 -23.00 1.43
CA ALA A 287 15.59 -24.07 1.72
C ALA A 287 15.35 -25.17 0.67
N GLY A 288 16.34 -25.39 -0.18
CA GLY A 288 16.27 -26.45 -1.19
C GLY A 288 15.92 -27.75 -0.50
N PRO A 289 15.25 -28.71 -1.18
CA PRO A 289 14.99 -30.00 -0.58
C PRO A 289 16.32 -30.52 -0.04
N GLU A 290 16.37 -30.81 1.26
CA GLU A 290 17.50 -31.53 1.85
C GLU A 290 17.73 -32.75 0.96
N SER A 291 18.88 -32.80 0.32
CA SER A 291 19.30 -33.97 -0.43
C SER A 291 19.42 -35.10 0.59
N ASN A 292 18.35 -35.89 0.75
CA ASN A 292 18.41 -37.17 1.42
C ASN A 292 19.32 -38.07 0.58
N ASN A 293 20.63 -37.85 0.73
CA ASN A 293 21.63 -38.88 0.41
C ASN A 293 21.46 -39.99 1.49
N LYS A 294 20.55 -40.88 1.23
CA LYS A 294 20.60 -42.23 1.80
C LYS A 294 21.17 -43.12 0.71
N ASP A 295 22.48 -43.02 0.54
CA ASP A 295 23.28 -44.06 -0.09
C ASP A 295 24.08 -44.75 1.04
N ALA A 296 23.64 -45.97 1.41
CA ALA A 296 24.46 -47.10 1.79
C ALA A 296 23.56 -48.29 1.99
#